data_112f53b1700d17ec91c2a3910b7d79e7
#
_entry.id   112f53b1700d17ec91c2a3910b7d79e7
#
_cell.length_a   1.000
_cell.length_b   1.000
_cell.length_c   1.000
_cell.angle_alpha   90.00
_cell.angle_beta   90.00
_cell.angle_gamma   90.00
#
_symmetry.space_group_name_H-M   'P 1'
#
loop_
_entity.id
_entity.type
_entity.pdbx_description
1 polymer ?
#
loop_
_entity_poly.entity_id
_entity_poly.type
_entity_poly.pdbx_seq_one_letter_code
_entity_poly.pdbx_strand_id
1 'polypeptide(L)'
;MKKNELDIYLLKEGLRRPDLEIIKEGKTGHGILIEHDGFMYLKNSKENQMIREGIENGEWNIPHPFVVDAVFQKFGIKNANGRIYPEEVLKKQVEIYQQKIDERRALGELNHPAESTIDLDRIAINIIELHWENRTLVGKLEINTSYGFRKYGIVSTRGDQMANLLLNGYKIGVSSRGVGSVEQKLGQYIVGDDFELICWDVVSDPSTPGAYIGTQEELTQYLESDTTKEEKPKLNEKINRIKSILNS
;
A
#
# COMPACT_ATOMS: atom_id res chain seq x y z
N MET A 1 22.11 -23.95 10.86
CA MET A 1 21.43 -22.70 10.57
C MET A 1 22.17 -21.57 11.28
N LYS A 2 22.53 -20.49 10.61
CA LYS A 2 23.13 -19.33 11.27
C LYS A 2 22.08 -18.67 12.16
N LYS A 3 22.50 -17.99 13.23
CA LYS A 3 21.56 -17.32 14.17
C LYS A 3 20.53 -16.45 13.46
N ASN A 4 20.97 -15.69 12.43
CA ASN A 4 20.11 -14.82 11.65
C ASN A 4 19.05 -15.57 10.83
N GLU A 5 19.40 -16.74 10.28
CA GLU A 5 18.45 -17.59 9.54
C GLU A 5 17.35 -18.16 10.46
N LEU A 6 17.74 -18.50 11.71
CA LEU A 6 16.76 -18.96 12.71
C LEU A 6 15.81 -17.83 13.12
N ASP A 7 16.33 -16.62 13.32
CA ASP A 7 15.49 -15.48 13.71
C ASP A 7 14.48 -15.13 12.61
N ILE A 8 14.91 -15.11 11.33
CA ILE A 8 14.01 -14.91 10.18
C ILE A 8 12.97 -16.03 10.07
N TYR A 9 13.39 -17.29 10.25
CA TYR A 9 12.48 -18.42 10.26
C TYR A 9 11.40 -18.28 11.33
N LEU A 10 11.78 -17.96 12.57
CA LEU A 10 10.85 -17.79 13.68
C LEU A 10 9.89 -16.62 13.47
N LEU A 11 10.34 -15.53 12.79
CA LEU A 11 9.48 -14.42 12.41
C LEU A 11 8.46 -14.83 11.35
N LYS A 12 8.88 -15.55 10.31
CA LYS A 12 8.00 -16.05 9.24
C LYS A 12 6.91 -16.99 9.76
N GLU A 13 7.26 -17.79 10.76
CA GLU A 13 6.31 -18.73 11.39
C GLU A 13 5.43 -18.06 12.47
N GLY A 14 5.58 -16.76 12.71
CA GLY A 14 4.84 -16.05 13.76
C GLY A 14 5.21 -16.49 15.17
N LEU A 15 6.29 -17.25 15.33
CA LEU A 15 6.72 -17.82 16.60
C LEU A 15 7.50 -16.83 17.49
N ARG A 16 7.89 -15.69 16.93
CA ARG A 16 8.64 -14.65 17.65
C ARG A 16 8.13 -13.27 17.26
N ARG A 17 7.80 -12.46 18.26
CA ARG A 17 7.59 -11.03 18.05
C ARG A 17 8.93 -10.38 17.73
N PRO A 18 9.00 -9.57 16.67
CA PRO A 18 10.20 -8.80 16.41
C PRO A 18 10.26 -7.65 17.42
N ASP A 19 11.03 -7.83 18.47
CA ASP A 19 11.57 -6.67 19.15
C ASP A 19 12.52 -6.04 18.14
N LEU A 20 12.15 -4.88 17.62
CA LEU A 20 12.99 -4.11 16.72
C LEU A 20 14.30 -3.80 17.46
N GLU A 21 15.30 -4.64 17.25
CA GLU A 21 16.64 -4.35 17.76
C GLU A 21 17.08 -3.04 17.12
N ILE A 22 17.39 -2.06 17.96
CA ILE A 22 17.92 -0.78 17.53
C ILE A 22 19.23 -1.07 16.79
N ILE A 23 19.21 -0.83 15.48
CA ILE A 23 20.36 -1.02 14.61
C ILE A 23 21.38 0.05 14.95
N LYS A 24 22.54 -0.36 15.48
CA LYS A 24 23.69 0.52 15.68
C LYS A 24 24.43 0.67 14.35
N GLU A 25 25.03 1.86 14.14
CA GLU A 25 25.79 2.17 12.93
C GLU A 25 26.80 1.06 12.59
N GLY A 26 26.78 0.61 11.32
CA GLY A 26 27.66 -0.47 10.84
C GLY A 26 27.23 -1.88 11.24
N LYS A 27 26.02 -2.06 11.80
CA LYS A 27 25.44 -3.39 12.08
C LYS A 27 24.25 -3.66 11.21
N THR A 28 24.05 -4.92 10.84
CA THR A 28 22.86 -5.42 10.15
C THR A 28 21.87 -5.96 11.17
N GLY A 29 20.64 -5.46 11.14
CA GLY A 29 19.52 -5.98 11.92
C GLY A 29 18.55 -6.74 11.04
N HIS A 30 17.87 -7.74 11.60
CA HIS A 30 16.79 -8.49 10.92
C HIS A 30 15.50 -8.36 11.71
N GLY A 31 14.40 -8.24 11.01
CA GLY A 31 13.10 -8.12 11.65
C GLY A 31 11.95 -8.02 10.66
N ILE A 32 10.74 -7.82 11.17
CA ILE A 32 9.59 -7.43 10.36
C ILE A 32 9.74 -5.95 10.03
N LEU A 33 9.68 -5.66 8.72
CA LEU A 33 9.72 -4.31 8.19
C LEU A 33 8.28 -3.90 7.84
N ILE A 34 7.80 -2.90 8.55
CA ILE A 34 6.48 -2.32 8.38
C ILE A 34 6.65 -0.90 7.85
N GLU A 35 6.04 -0.62 6.70
CA GLU A 35 6.17 0.66 6.04
C GLU A 35 4.80 1.30 5.80
N HIS A 36 4.69 2.54 6.19
CA HIS A 36 3.47 3.34 6.03
C HIS A 36 3.61 4.28 4.82
N ASP A 37 3.89 3.75 3.64
CA ASP A 37 4.28 4.56 2.49
C ASP A 37 3.17 4.79 1.46
N GLY A 38 2.09 4.02 1.54
CA GLY A 38 1.01 4.04 0.57
C GLY A 38 -0.28 4.69 1.09
N PHE A 39 -1.17 4.98 0.18
CA PHE A 39 -2.52 5.46 0.48
C PHE A 39 -3.50 4.94 -0.56
N MET A 40 -4.79 4.95 -0.18
CA MET A 40 -5.91 4.62 -1.05
C MET A 40 -6.79 5.83 -1.27
N TYR A 41 -7.41 5.89 -2.42
CA TYR A 41 -8.35 6.95 -2.73
C TYR A 41 -9.48 6.44 -3.63
N LEU A 42 -10.65 7.00 -3.43
CA LEU A 42 -11.73 6.89 -4.39
C LEU A 42 -11.52 7.94 -5.47
N LYS A 43 -11.32 7.52 -6.72
CA LYS A 43 -11.30 8.47 -7.84
C LYS A 43 -12.54 9.34 -7.79
N ASN A 44 -12.38 10.61 -8.10
CA ASN A 44 -13.52 11.51 -8.31
C ASN A 44 -14.15 11.24 -9.68
N SER A 45 -14.59 10.00 -9.89
CA SER A 45 -15.30 9.54 -11.08
C SER A 45 -16.80 9.77 -10.93
N LYS A 46 -17.51 9.84 -12.05
CA LYS A 46 -18.98 9.90 -12.04
C LYS A 46 -19.61 8.75 -11.24
N GLU A 47 -19.03 7.55 -11.34
CA GLU A 47 -19.49 6.37 -10.62
C GLU A 47 -19.39 6.53 -9.10
N ASN A 48 -18.26 7.02 -8.60
CA ASN A 48 -18.07 7.26 -7.16
C ASN A 48 -18.93 8.44 -6.66
N GLN A 49 -19.14 9.45 -7.48
CA GLN A 49 -20.06 10.53 -7.18
C GLN A 49 -21.50 10.00 -7.09
N MET A 50 -21.95 9.18 -8.04
CA MET A 50 -23.28 8.56 -8.03
C MET A 50 -23.49 7.66 -6.79
N ILE A 51 -22.46 6.92 -6.36
CA ILE A 51 -22.52 6.12 -5.13
C ILE A 51 -22.76 7.02 -3.91
N ARG A 52 -22.01 8.12 -3.78
CA ARG A 52 -22.17 9.07 -2.66
C ARG A 52 -23.55 9.73 -2.67
N GLU A 53 -23.96 10.25 -3.82
CA GLU A 53 -25.27 10.87 -3.99
C GLU A 53 -26.40 9.87 -3.70
N GLY A 54 -26.28 8.61 -4.14
CA GLY A 54 -27.22 7.54 -3.82
C GLY A 54 -27.32 7.30 -2.32
N ILE A 55 -26.20 7.23 -1.61
CA ILE A 55 -26.15 7.07 -0.14
C ILE A 55 -26.83 8.25 0.55
N GLU A 56 -26.54 9.48 0.15
CA GLU A 56 -27.14 10.70 0.71
C GLU A 56 -28.66 10.73 0.49
N ASN A 57 -29.15 10.18 -0.62
CA ASN A 57 -30.56 10.06 -0.94
C ASN A 57 -31.24 8.82 -0.35
N GLY A 58 -30.51 8.01 0.44
CA GLY A 58 -31.04 6.77 1.04
C GLY A 58 -31.04 5.57 0.09
N GLU A 59 -30.41 5.68 -1.06
CA GLU A 59 -30.24 4.61 -2.04
C GLU A 59 -28.88 3.93 -1.86
N TRP A 60 -28.81 2.93 -0.98
CA TRP A 60 -27.57 2.21 -0.74
C TRP A 60 -27.35 1.15 -1.83
N ASN A 61 -26.35 1.34 -2.68
CA ASN A 61 -25.98 0.37 -3.71
C ASN A 61 -24.48 0.45 -4.01
N ILE A 62 -23.69 -0.42 -3.39
CA ILE A 62 -22.23 -0.49 -3.58
C ILE A 62 -21.90 -1.48 -4.70
N PRO A 63 -21.01 -1.14 -5.64
CA PRO A 63 -20.62 -2.01 -6.73
C PRO A 63 -19.94 -3.29 -6.24
N HIS A 64 -19.93 -4.31 -7.09
CA HIS A 64 -19.16 -5.52 -6.86
C HIS A 64 -18.48 -5.95 -8.18
N PRO A 65 -17.16 -6.07 -8.21
CA PRO A 65 -16.21 -5.77 -7.12
C PRO A 65 -16.14 -4.29 -6.76
N PHE A 66 -15.87 -3.97 -5.49
CA PHE A 66 -15.59 -2.60 -5.06
C PHE A 66 -14.09 -2.35 -5.16
N VAL A 67 -13.68 -1.71 -6.22
CA VAL A 67 -12.26 -1.48 -6.56
C VAL A 67 -11.87 -0.03 -6.32
N VAL A 68 -10.71 0.18 -5.73
CA VAL A 68 -10.11 1.50 -5.50
C VAL A 68 -8.67 1.52 -6.01
N ASP A 69 -8.23 2.70 -6.44
CA ASP A 69 -6.84 2.93 -6.80
C ASP A 69 -6.01 3.18 -5.53
N ALA A 70 -4.74 2.79 -5.57
CA ALA A 70 -3.84 2.98 -4.45
C ALA A 70 -2.40 3.28 -4.91
N VAL A 71 -1.71 4.06 -4.10
CA VAL A 71 -0.25 4.14 -4.11
C VAL A 71 0.26 3.21 -3.02
N PHE A 72 1.21 2.34 -3.33
CA PHE A 72 1.68 1.31 -2.43
C PHE A 72 3.01 1.65 -1.80
N GLN A 73 4.03 1.97 -2.60
CA GLN A 73 5.39 2.17 -2.10
C GLN A 73 6.25 2.93 -3.11
N LYS A 74 7.43 3.41 -2.66
CA LYS A 74 8.45 4.04 -3.51
C LYS A 74 9.81 3.39 -3.27
N PHE A 75 10.62 3.27 -4.32
CA PHE A 75 12.01 2.88 -4.18
C PHE A 75 12.98 4.08 -4.22
N GLY A 76 14.18 3.91 -3.66
CA GLY A 76 15.27 4.88 -3.72
C GLY A 76 15.02 6.17 -2.94
N ILE A 77 13.96 6.25 -2.15
CA ILE A 77 13.58 7.42 -1.34
C ILE A 77 13.49 7.00 0.12
N LYS A 78 13.98 7.87 0.99
CA LYS A 78 13.88 7.68 2.44
C LYS A 78 12.42 7.84 2.86
N ASN A 79 11.84 6.78 3.42
CA ASN A 79 10.50 6.81 3.98
C ASN A 79 10.49 7.41 5.41
N ALA A 80 9.32 7.53 6.02
CA ALA A 80 9.18 8.14 7.35
C ALA A 80 9.81 7.30 8.47
N ASN A 81 9.99 5.99 8.27
CA ASN A 81 10.75 5.13 9.17
C ASN A 81 12.28 5.27 8.99
N GLY A 82 12.70 6.15 8.09
CA GLY A 82 14.11 6.38 7.80
C GLY A 82 14.75 5.35 6.86
N ARG A 83 13.98 4.43 6.31
CA ARG A 83 14.45 3.33 5.46
C ARG A 83 14.40 3.71 3.98
N ILE A 84 15.35 3.15 3.23
CA ILE A 84 15.40 3.25 1.77
C ILE A 84 15.36 1.83 1.22
N TYR A 85 14.42 1.57 0.34
CA TYR A 85 14.32 0.33 -0.43
C TYR A 85 15.08 0.52 -1.75
N PRO A 86 16.16 -0.23 -2.02
CA PRO A 86 16.80 -0.21 -3.32
C PRO A 86 15.82 -0.64 -4.43
N GLU A 87 16.00 -0.06 -5.62
CA GLU A 87 15.12 -0.33 -6.77
C GLU A 87 15.07 -1.82 -7.11
N GLU A 88 16.24 -2.45 -7.19
CA GLU A 88 16.38 -3.87 -7.52
C GLU A 88 15.71 -4.78 -6.49
N VAL A 89 15.79 -4.42 -5.20
CA VAL A 89 15.17 -5.19 -4.11
C VAL A 89 13.65 -5.11 -4.19
N LEU A 90 13.12 -3.91 -4.31
CA LEU A 90 11.66 -3.72 -4.30
C LEU A 90 11.02 -4.25 -5.59
N LYS A 91 11.63 -4.01 -6.76
CA LYS A 91 11.12 -4.52 -8.04
C LYS A 91 11.08 -6.04 -8.06
N LYS A 92 12.16 -6.70 -7.60
CA LYS A 92 12.19 -8.16 -7.47
C LYS A 92 11.04 -8.70 -6.60
N GLN A 93 10.76 -8.04 -5.47
CA GLN A 93 9.68 -8.49 -4.58
C GLN A 93 8.28 -8.27 -5.19
N VAL A 94 8.07 -7.19 -5.92
CA VAL A 94 6.82 -6.93 -6.65
C VAL A 94 6.61 -7.98 -7.76
N GLU A 95 7.66 -8.36 -8.47
CA GLU A 95 7.62 -9.42 -9.48
C GLU A 95 7.21 -10.79 -8.87
N ILE A 96 7.80 -11.15 -7.72
CA ILE A 96 7.44 -12.36 -6.97
C ILE A 96 5.98 -12.27 -6.46
N TYR A 97 5.56 -11.10 -6.03
CA TYR A 97 4.22 -10.87 -5.50
C TYR A 97 3.14 -10.97 -6.58
N GLN A 98 3.48 -10.79 -7.86
CA GLN A 98 2.55 -10.91 -8.97
C GLN A 98 1.87 -12.28 -9.00
N GLN A 99 2.57 -13.36 -8.63
CA GLN A 99 1.96 -14.68 -8.52
C GLN A 99 0.80 -14.71 -7.52
N LYS A 100 0.92 -14.00 -6.38
CA LYS A 100 -0.19 -13.91 -5.41
C LYS A 100 -1.40 -13.16 -5.99
N ILE A 101 -1.17 -12.15 -6.82
CA ILE A 101 -2.22 -11.41 -7.51
C ILE A 101 -2.95 -12.34 -8.49
N ASP A 102 -2.20 -13.04 -9.34
CA ASP A 102 -2.74 -13.94 -10.37
C ASP A 102 -3.56 -15.08 -9.74
N GLU A 103 -3.14 -15.56 -8.57
CA GLU A 103 -3.82 -16.61 -7.79
C GLU A 103 -4.94 -16.07 -6.87
N ARG A 104 -5.24 -14.77 -6.90
CA ARG A 104 -6.24 -14.11 -6.02
C ARG A 104 -5.99 -14.34 -4.51
N ARG A 105 -4.76 -14.39 -4.10
CA ARG A 105 -4.33 -14.53 -2.68
C ARG A 105 -3.41 -13.39 -2.22
N ALA A 106 -3.44 -12.27 -2.92
CA ALA A 106 -2.73 -11.04 -2.54
C ALA A 106 -3.51 -10.27 -1.47
N LEU A 107 -3.79 -10.96 -0.36
CA LEU A 107 -4.65 -10.48 0.72
C LEU A 107 -3.92 -9.48 1.62
N GLY A 108 -4.68 -8.49 2.13
CA GLY A 108 -4.21 -7.53 3.12
C GLY A 108 -5.21 -7.33 4.26
N GLU A 109 -4.69 -7.06 5.44
CA GLU A 109 -5.46 -6.96 6.67
C GLU A 109 -5.87 -5.51 6.98
N LEU A 110 -6.91 -5.35 7.78
CA LEU A 110 -7.24 -4.09 8.43
C LEU A 110 -6.40 -3.95 9.71
N ASN A 111 -5.61 -2.88 9.78
CA ASN A 111 -4.55 -2.64 10.74
C ASN A 111 -3.36 -3.61 10.59
N HIS A 112 -2.23 -3.16 11.09
CA HIS A 112 -0.96 -3.86 10.97
C HIS A 112 -0.73 -4.75 12.21
N PRO A 113 -0.77 -6.08 12.08
CA PRO A 113 -0.25 -6.94 13.13
C PRO A 113 1.29 -6.97 13.11
N ALA A 114 1.87 -7.29 14.24
CA ALA A 114 3.31 -7.52 14.35
C ALA A 114 3.74 -8.93 13.93
N GLU A 115 2.84 -9.70 13.34
CA GLU A 115 3.07 -11.07 12.89
C GLU A 115 3.41 -11.12 11.40
N SER A 116 4.16 -12.16 11.01
CA SER A 116 4.49 -12.43 9.61
C SER A 116 3.41 -13.22 8.86
N THR A 117 2.48 -13.85 9.57
CA THR A 117 1.34 -14.57 9.00
C THR A 117 0.14 -13.64 8.79
N ILE A 118 -0.65 -13.93 7.76
CA ILE A 118 -1.90 -13.22 7.48
C ILE A 118 -3.03 -13.89 8.25
N ASP A 119 -3.75 -13.10 9.04
CA ASP A 119 -4.94 -13.52 9.77
C ASP A 119 -6.18 -13.34 8.90
N LEU A 120 -6.84 -14.44 8.55
CA LEU A 120 -8.01 -14.43 7.67
C LEU A 120 -9.23 -13.70 8.28
N ASP A 121 -9.33 -13.60 9.60
CA ASP A 121 -10.40 -12.85 10.29
C ASP A 121 -10.23 -11.33 10.15
N ARG A 122 -9.05 -10.89 9.71
CA ARG A 122 -8.69 -9.48 9.55
C ARG A 122 -8.65 -9.00 8.11
N ILE A 123 -8.88 -9.88 7.14
CA ILE A 123 -8.82 -9.55 5.72
C ILE A 123 -9.79 -8.43 5.38
N ALA A 124 -9.25 -7.36 4.79
CA ALA A 124 -10.00 -6.20 4.32
C ALA A 124 -9.92 -6.02 2.80
N ILE A 125 -8.80 -6.40 2.19
CA ILE A 125 -8.50 -6.15 0.78
C ILE A 125 -7.87 -7.36 0.07
N ASN A 126 -7.98 -7.36 -1.26
CA ASN A 126 -7.17 -8.18 -2.16
C ASN A 126 -6.57 -7.27 -3.25
N ILE A 127 -5.26 -7.31 -3.45
CA ILE A 127 -4.59 -6.54 -4.48
C ILE A 127 -4.82 -7.24 -5.82
N ILE A 128 -5.21 -6.48 -6.85
CA ILE A 128 -5.60 -7.03 -8.15
C ILE A 128 -4.74 -6.51 -9.30
N GLU A 129 -4.01 -5.42 -9.10
CA GLU A 129 -3.12 -4.83 -10.11
C GLU A 129 -1.99 -4.06 -9.43
N LEU A 130 -0.76 -4.19 -9.93
CA LEU A 130 0.39 -3.38 -9.57
C LEU A 130 1.16 -2.98 -10.81
N HIS A 131 1.61 -1.73 -10.89
CA HIS A 131 2.53 -1.26 -11.92
C HIS A 131 3.37 -0.09 -11.44
N TRP A 132 4.47 0.16 -12.13
CA TRP A 132 5.39 1.23 -11.80
C TRP A 132 5.09 2.50 -12.58
N GLU A 133 4.95 3.61 -11.86
CA GLU A 133 5.00 4.96 -12.40
C GLU A 133 6.25 5.67 -11.87
N ASN A 134 7.30 5.71 -12.69
CA ASN A 134 8.63 6.15 -12.29
C ASN A 134 9.14 5.33 -11.07
N ARG A 135 9.30 5.97 -9.91
CA ARG A 135 9.74 5.33 -8.66
C ARG A 135 8.59 4.85 -7.78
N THR A 136 7.36 5.18 -8.16
CA THR A 136 6.17 4.93 -7.37
C THR A 136 5.48 3.67 -7.84
N LEU A 137 5.21 2.75 -6.93
CA LEU A 137 4.37 1.59 -7.17
C LEU A 137 2.92 2.00 -6.94
N VAL A 138 2.12 1.90 -7.98
CA VAL A 138 0.68 2.18 -7.98
C VAL A 138 -0.09 0.96 -8.44
N GLY A 139 -1.40 0.94 -8.21
CA GLY A 139 -2.22 -0.17 -8.64
C GLY A 139 -3.64 -0.08 -8.12
N LYS A 140 -4.31 -1.24 -8.13
CA LYS A 140 -5.70 -1.38 -7.70
C LYS A 140 -5.85 -2.46 -6.67
N LEU A 141 -6.77 -2.24 -5.78
CA LEU A 141 -7.20 -3.25 -4.81
C LEU A 141 -8.73 -3.35 -4.78
N GLU A 142 -9.20 -4.55 -4.56
CA GLU A 142 -10.59 -4.89 -4.31
C GLU A 142 -10.82 -4.89 -2.80
N ILE A 143 -11.84 -4.18 -2.34
CA ILE A 143 -12.27 -4.18 -0.95
C ILE A 143 -13.17 -5.39 -0.71
N ASN A 144 -12.86 -6.20 0.30
CA ASN A 144 -13.61 -7.40 0.65
C ASN A 144 -14.95 -7.06 1.33
N THR A 145 -15.91 -6.57 0.55
CA THR A 145 -17.24 -6.18 1.03
C THR A 145 -18.22 -7.34 1.04
N SER A 146 -19.00 -7.46 2.12
CA SER A 146 -20.07 -8.45 2.24
C SER A 146 -21.29 -8.09 1.38
N TYR A 147 -22.14 -9.07 1.08
CA TYR A 147 -23.41 -8.82 0.42
C TYR A 147 -24.32 -7.90 1.24
N GLY A 148 -24.34 -8.11 2.56
CA GLY A 148 -25.13 -7.27 3.49
C GLY A 148 -24.70 -5.81 3.45
N PHE A 149 -23.40 -5.55 3.39
CA PHE A 149 -22.90 -4.18 3.24
C PHE A 149 -23.29 -3.60 1.88
N ARG A 150 -23.01 -4.30 0.79
CA ARG A 150 -23.26 -3.80 -0.57
C ARG A 150 -24.73 -3.48 -0.83
N LYS A 151 -25.65 -4.24 -0.23
CA LYS A 151 -27.10 -4.12 -0.50
C LYS A 151 -27.86 -3.34 0.54
N TYR A 152 -27.42 -3.36 1.80
CA TYR A 152 -28.18 -2.84 2.93
C TYR A 152 -27.37 -1.96 3.89
N GLY A 153 -26.10 -1.71 3.62
CA GLY A 153 -25.21 -0.95 4.51
C GLY A 153 -24.84 -1.67 5.81
N ILE A 154 -25.06 -2.98 5.90
CA ILE A 154 -24.77 -3.75 7.12
C ILE A 154 -23.29 -4.10 7.17
N VAL A 155 -22.57 -3.51 8.12
CA VAL A 155 -21.16 -3.76 8.35
C VAL A 155 -20.96 -5.07 9.09
N SER A 156 -20.29 -6.04 8.47
CA SER A 156 -20.05 -7.38 9.02
C SER A 156 -18.63 -7.90 8.85
N THR A 157 -17.88 -7.36 7.88
CA THR A 157 -16.49 -7.73 7.62
C THR A 157 -15.51 -6.57 7.85
N ARG A 158 -14.22 -6.85 7.88
CA ARG A 158 -13.19 -5.80 7.95
C ARG A 158 -13.16 -4.93 6.69
N GLY A 159 -13.43 -5.55 5.54
CA GLY A 159 -13.61 -4.81 4.29
C GLY A 159 -14.80 -3.86 4.34
N ASP A 160 -15.93 -4.26 4.93
CA ASP A 160 -17.08 -3.37 5.11
C ASP A 160 -16.73 -2.15 5.98
N GLN A 161 -15.98 -2.37 7.08
CA GLN A 161 -15.51 -1.28 7.96
C GLN A 161 -14.65 -0.28 7.18
N MET A 162 -13.67 -0.80 6.41
CA MET A 162 -12.81 0.02 5.57
C MET A 162 -13.59 0.78 4.49
N ALA A 163 -14.48 0.08 3.77
CA ALA A 163 -15.31 0.69 2.74
C ALA A 163 -16.17 1.83 3.29
N ASN A 164 -16.75 1.64 4.47
CA ASN A 164 -17.54 2.66 5.15
C ASN A 164 -16.71 3.91 5.46
N LEU A 165 -15.46 3.74 5.93
CA LEU A 165 -14.56 4.87 6.17
C LEU A 165 -14.25 5.65 4.88
N LEU A 166 -13.91 4.95 3.80
CA LEU A 166 -13.62 5.58 2.50
C LEU A 166 -14.83 6.32 1.94
N LEU A 167 -16.03 5.74 2.01
CA LEU A 167 -17.27 6.37 1.55
C LEU A 167 -17.61 7.63 2.35
N ASN A 168 -17.26 7.67 3.63
CA ASN A 168 -17.42 8.86 4.47
C ASN A 168 -16.26 9.87 4.28
N GLY A 169 -15.34 9.65 3.32
CA GLY A 169 -14.28 10.60 3.00
C GLY A 169 -13.07 10.55 3.92
N TYR A 170 -12.96 9.55 4.79
CA TYR A 170 -11.77 9.38 5.60
C TYR A 170 -10.59 8.93 4.73
N LYS A 171 -9.42 9.50 5.00
CA LYS A 171 -8.17 9.13 4.34
C LYS A 171 -7.59 7.89 5.01
N ILE A 172 -7.29 6.89 4.21
CA ILE A 172 -6.78 5.59 4.66
C ILE A 172 -5.51 5.28 3.88
N GLY A 173 -4.52 4.73 4.56
CA GLY A 173 -3.24 4.37 3.99
C GLY A 173 -3.10 2.89 3.65
N VAL A 174 -2.07 2.61 2.85
CA VAL A 174 -1.57 1.27 2.58
C VAL A 174 -0.15 1.18 3.12
N SER A 175 0.19 0.05 3.72
CA SER A 175 1.47 -0.16 4.36
C SER A 175 2.03 -1.53 4.01
N SER A 176 3.28 -1.60 3.53
CA SER A 176 3.93 -2.88 3.29
C SER A 176 4.40 -3.53 4.59
N ARG A 177 4.23 -4.85 4.65
CA ARG A 177 4.77 -5.73 5.68
C ARG A 177 5.66 -6.77 5.03
N GLY A 178 6.88 -6.88 5.52
CA GLY A 178 7.86 -7.84 5.00
C GLY A 178 8.86 -8.24 6.06
N VAL A 179 9.75 -9.13 5.71
CA VAL A 179 10.86 -9.62 6.56
C VAL A 179 12.16 -9.41 5.82
N GLY A 180 13.18 -8.93 6.51
CA GLY A 180 14.48 -8.72 5.91
C GLY A 180 15.49 -8.04 6.82
N SER A 181 16.68 -7.82 6.29
CA SER A 181 17.72 -7.08 6.97
C SER A 181 17.68 -5.59 6.63
N VAL A 182 18.22 -4.80 7.53
CA VAL A 182 18.44 -3.38 7.33
C VAL A 182 19.88 -3.06 7.76
N GLU A 183 20.61 -2.39 6.90
CA GLU A 183 21.97 -1.94 7.18
C GLU A 183 22.02 -0.42 7.27
N GLN A 184 22.73 0.09 8.28
CA GLN A 184 22.95 1.53 8.38
C GLN A 184 24.21 1.91 7.59
N LYS A 185 24.05 2.74 6.55
CA LYS A 185 25.13 3.29 5.73
C LYS A 185 24.99 4.81 5.64
N LEU A 186 26.06 5.55 6.01
CA LEU A 186 26.11 7.01 5.91
C LEU A 186 24.88 7.71 6.57
N GLY A 187 24.41 7.20 7.70
CA GLY A 187 23.27 7.74 8.41
C GLY A 187 21.90 7.40 7.78
N GLN A 188 21.87 6.51 6.80
CA GLN A 188 20.65 6.01 6.17
C GLN A 188 20.46 4.52 6.47
N TYR A 189 19.21 4.08 6.55
CA TYR A 189 18.84 2.68 6.73
C TYR A 189 18.48 2.09 5.37
N ILE A 190 19.35 1.20 4.86
CA ILE A 190 19.17 0.55 3.55
C ILE A 190 18.63 -0.86 3.77
N VAL A 191 17.50 -1.18 3.13
CA VAL A 191 16.89 -2.51 3.18
C VAL A 191 17.75 -3.49 2.36
N GLY A 192 18.03 -4.66 2.95
CA GLY A 192 18.86 -5.69 2.35
C GLY A 192 18.20 -6.43 1.18
N ASP A 193 19.01 -7.15 0.42
CA ASP A 193 18.57 -7.99 -0.72
C ASP A 193 17.85 -9.27 -0.28
N ASP A 194 17.88 -9.58 1.01
CA ASP A 194 17.15 -10.65 1.68
C ASP A 194 15.71 -10.25 2.05
N PHE A 195 15.26 -9.05 1.68
CA PHE A 195 13.89 -8.60 1.92
C PHE A 195 12.89 -9.50 1.22
N GLU A 196 11.88 -9.95 1.95
CA GLU A 196 10.74 -10.70 1.44
C GLU A 196 9.44 -9.97 1.78
N LEU A 197 8.68 -9.60 0.77
CA LEU A 197 7.38 -8.95 0.91
C LEU A 197 6.30 -9.96 1.29
N ILE A 198 5.62 -9.74 2.40
CA ILE A 198 4.50 -10.55 2.88
C ILE A 198 3.20 -10.08 2.22
N CYS A 199 2.84 -8.81 2.45
CA CYS A 199 1.61 -8.19 1.96
C CYS A 199 1.67 -6.66 2.05
N TRP A 200 0.61 -6.01 1.60
CA TRP A 200 0.25 -4.64 1.98
C TRP A 200 -1.04 -4.67 2.79
N ASP A 201 -1.04 -4.00 3.93
CA ASP A 201 -2.17 -3.89 4.86
C ASP A 201 -2.79 -2.48 4.81
N VAL A 202 -3.97 -2.36 5.38
CA VAL A 202 -4.72 -1.11 5.49
C VAL A 202 -4.42 -0.44 6.83
N VAL A 203 -4.02 0.84 6.81
CA VAL A 203 -3.62 1.59 8.01
C VAL A 203 -4.24 2.97 8.08
N SER A 204 -4.36 3.53 9.30
CA SER A 204 -4.89 4.87 9.52
C SER A 204 -3.92 5.98 9.13
N ASP A 205 -2.62 5.73 9.26
CA ASP A 205 -1.59 6.77 9.17
C ASP A 205 -0.45 6.32 8.25
N PRO A 206 -0.51 6.69 6.96
CA PRO A 206 0.61 6.49 6.06
C PRO A 206 1.72 7.48 6.41
N SER A 207 2.92 7.01 6.63
CA SER A 207 4.05 7.84 7.06
C SER A 207 4.78 8.59 5.94
N THR A 208 4.24 8.62 4.73
CA THR A 208 4.80 9.42 3.64
C THR A 208 4.31 10.85 3.74
N PRO A 209 5.20 11.85 3.93
CA PRO A 209 4.82 13.25 3.90
C PRO A 209 4.14 13.61 2.56
N GLY A 210 2.91 14.11 2.61
CA GLY A 210 2.12 14.47 1.43
C GLY A 210 1.27 13.36 0.82
N ALA A 211 1.21 12.18 1.43
CA ALA A 211 0.45 11.02 0.93
C ALA A 211 -1.06 11.06 1.23
N TYR A 212 -1.61 12.23 1.43
CA TYR A 212 -3.06 12.42 1.55
C TYR A 212 -3.61 12.88 0.21
N ILE A 213 -4.10 11.95 -0.60
CA ILE A 213 -4.74 12.29 -1.86
C ILE A 213 -6.25 12.26 -1.70
N GLY A 214 -6.83 13.44 -1.88
CA GLY A 214 -8.27 13.63 -2.02
C GLY A 214 -8.67 14.01 -3.46
N THR A 215 -7.71 14.46 -4.28
CA THR A 215 -7.97 14.97 -5.64
C THR A 215 -6.92 14.49 -6.64
N GLN A 216 -7.27 14.56 -7.93
CA GLN A 216 -6.35 14.26 -9.01
C GLN A 216 -5.17 15.26 -9.09
N GLU A 217 -5.36 16.47 -8.59
CA GLU A 217 -4.31 17.48 -8.49
C GLU A 217 -3.25 17.10 -7.47
N GLU A 218 -3.65 16.55 -6.33
CA GLU A 218 -2.74 16.05 -5.30
C GLU A 218 -1.92 14.85 -5.78
N LEU A 219 -2.52 13.91 -6.53
CA LEU A 219 -1.80 12.81 -7.18
C LEU A 219 -0.77 13.36 -8.18
N THR A 220 -1.18 14.31 -9.00
CA THR A 220 -0.30 14.95 -9.97
C THR A 220 0.90 15.62 -9.28
N GLN A 221 0.67 16.39 -8.21
CA GLN A 221 1.73 17.04 -7.42
C GLN A 221 2.65 16.02 -6.75
N TYR A 222 2.09 14.92 -6.27
CA TYR A 222 2.84 13.83 -5.65
C TYR A 222 3.78 13.16 -6.66
N LEU A 223 3.29 12.84 -7.87
CA LEU A 223 4.09 12.27 -8.95
C LEU A 223 5.13 13.25 -9.48
N GLU A 224 4.80 14.56 -9.55
CA GLU A 224 5.72 15.63 -9.97
C GLU A 224 6.86 15.83 -8.96
N SER A 225 6.61 15.65 -7.67
CA SER A 225 7.65 15.75 -6.63
C SER A 225 8.73 14.69 -6.73
N ASP A 226 8.42 13.60 -7.44
CA ASP A 226 9.27 12.42 -7.57
C ASP A 226 10.15 12.40 -8.82
N THR A 227 9.93 13.37 -9.73
CA THR A 227 10.64 13.42 -11.01
C THR A 227 11.94 14.22 -10.92
N THR A 228 13.00 13.65 -11.51
CA THR A 228 14.24 14.40 -11.74
C THR A 228 14.01 15.54 -12.71
N LYS A 229 14.90 16.55 -12.73
CA LYS A 229 14.79 17.70 -13.66
C LYS A 229 14.72 17.28 -15.13
N GLU A 230 15.27 16.12 -15.47
CA GLU A 230 15.30 15.57 -16.84
C GLU A 230 14.00 14.85 -17.23
N GLU A 231 13.23 14.35 -16.25
CA GLU A 231 11.99 13.62 -16.47
C GLU A 231 10.73 14.53 -16.47
N LYS A 232 10.83 15.70 -15.86
CA LYS A 232 9.72 16.69 -15.79
C LYS A 232 9.03 17.00 -17.13
N PRO A 233 9.73 17.15 -18.26
CA PRO A 233 9.07 17.42 -19.56
C PRO A 233 8.18 16.27 -20.00
N LYS A 234 8.65 15.00 -19.84
CA LYS A 234 7.89 13.80 -20.23
C LYS A 234 6.66 13.57 -19.33
N LEU A 235 6.77 13.91 -18.06
CA LEU A 235 5.65 13.82 -17.13
C LEU A 235 4.59 14.88 -17.47
N ASN A 236 4.99 16.11 -17.75
CA ASN A 236 4.07 17.18 -18.13
C ASN A 236 3.29 16.87 -19.42
N GLU A 237 3.91 16.20 -20.40
CA GLU A 237 3.20 15.69 -21.58
C GLU A 237 2.15 14.63 -21.23
N LYS A 238 2.49 13.66 -20.37
CA LYS A 238 1.54 12.65 -19.88
C LYS A 238 0.37 13.29 -19.13
N ILE A 239 0.66 14.21 -18.21
CA ILE A 239 -0.34 14.95 -17.43
C ILE A 239 -1.29 15.74 -18.35
N ASN A 240 -0.74 16.45 -19.34
CA ASN A 240 -1.54 17.21 -20.29
C ASN A 240 -2.42 16.31 -21.15
N ARG A 241 -1.93 15.11 -21.53
CA ARG A 241 -2.71 14.11 -22.26
C ARG A 241 -3.85 13.54 -21.40
N ILE A 242 -3.60 13.28 -20.12
CA ILE A 242 -4.64 12.85 -19.18
C ILE A 242 -5.69 13.95 -19.01
N LYS A 243 -5.27 15.20 -18.80
CA LYS A 243 -6.19 16.35 -18.68
C LYS A 243 -7.04 16.56 -19.96
N SER A 244 -6.49 16.34 -21.14
CA SER A 244 -7.23 16.45 -22.40
C SER A 244 -8.29 15.35 -22.57
N ILE A 245 -8.03 14.13 -22.09
CA ILE A 245 -8.97 13.02 -22.13
C ILE A 245 -10.12 13.21 -21.12
N LEU A 246 -9.84 13.86 -20.00
CA LEU A 246 -10.84 14.08 -18.94
C LEU A 246 -11.76 15.29 -19.22
N ASN A 247 -11.33 16.21 -20.10
CA ASN A 247 -12.10 17.39 -20.48
C ASN A 247 -12.83 17.21 -21.83
N SER A 248 -12.72 16.05 -22.46
CA SER A 248 -13.47 15.63 -23.65
C SER A 248 -14.65 14.72 -23.28
#